data_c5af191fb74f9de57c94d30c29c394c5
#
_entry.id   c5af191fb74f9de57c94d30c29c394c5
#
_cell.length_a   1.000
_cell.length_b   1.000
_cell.length_c   1.000
_cell.angle_alpha   90.00
_cell.angle_beta   90.00
_cell.angle_gamma   90.00
#
_symmetry.space_group_name_H-M   'P 1'
#
loop_
_entity.id
_entity.type
_entity.pdbx_description
1 polymer ?
#
loop_
_entity_poly.entity_id
_entity_poly.type
_entity_poly.pdbx_seq_one_letter_code
_entity_poly.pdbx_strand_id
1 'polypeptide(L)'
;NVVEKAEGSAMVTLGKTRVVAGVKYDLGSPYPDTPDKGNLTVNAELLPLASRTFEPGPPDENAIELSRFVDRCIRESQALRLDQLVYVPGQKVGVVYVDVYVLDFDGDYFAPAVLAATAALASARVQRYEVQNGVVTKVAGERVPLPLVKLPTAAMIGILRDKVIVDPTALEEPALDASIVIGWGTDDELAAIQKDSPGLIPESLLDEMIEVSRNVTVRLRRTLMDRLRDVWRPAEDVSVGSQSQA
;
A
#
# COMPACT_ATOMS: atom_id res chain seq x y z
N ASN A 1 10.27 -1.64 12.18
CA ASN A 1 10.23 -0.17 12.04
C ASN A 1 11.61 0.37 11.69
N VAL A 2 11.70 1.15 10.61
CA VAL A 2 12.92 1.86 10.17
C VAL A 2 12.90 3.34 10.55
N VAL A 3 11.69 3.90 10.72
CA VAL A 3 11.45 5.28 11.15
C VAL A 3 10.87 5.26 12.55
N GLU A 4 11.63 5.77 13.53
CA GLU A 4 11.26 5.68 14.95
C GLU A 4 9.99 6.44 15.31
N LYS A 5 9.74 7.58 14.66
CA LYS A 5 8.58 8.44 14.95
C LYS A 5 7.32 8.08 14.18
N ALA A 6 7.38 7.12 13.27
CA ALA A 6 6.21 6.57 12.58
C ALA A 6 5.52 5.52 13.48
N GLU A 7 4.22 5.41 13.38
CA GLU A 7 3.44 4.36 14.05
C GLU A 7 3.77 2.98 13.50
N GLY A 8 4.12 2.91 12.22
CA GLY A 8 4.69 1.74 11.54
C GLY A 8 5.56 2.20 10.40
N SER A 9 6.61 1.45 10.07
CA SER A 9 7.45 1.78 8.92
C SER A 9 8.22 0.56 8.44
N ALA A 10 8.47 0.53 7.14
CA ALA A 10 9.24 -0.53 6.51
C ALA A 10 10.08 0.02 5.36
N MET A 11 11.18 -0.64 5.09
CA MET A 11 12.00 -0.43 3.91
C MET A 11 12.06 -1.74 3.13
N VAL A 12 11.78 -1.65 1.83
CA VAL A 12 11.84 -2.77 0.89
C VAL A 12 12.92 -2.49 -0.14
N THR A 13 13.70 -3.51 -0.44
CA THR A 13 14.65 -3.53 -1.56
C THR A 13 14.23 -4.67 -2.47
N LEU A 14 13.86 -4.35 -3.72
CA LEU A 14 13.57 -5.32 -4.77
C LEU A 14 14.58 -5.07 -5.90
N GLY A 15 15.42 -6.06 -6.20
CA GLY A 15 16.59 -5.81 -7.04
C GLY A 15 17.47 -4.70 -6.45
N LYS A 16 17.64 -3.61 -7.19
CA LYS A 16 18.34 -2.41 -6.71
C LYS A 16 17.39 -1.26 -6.37
N THR A 17 16.11 -1.35 -6.72
CA THR A 17 15.11 -0.36 -6.34
C THR A 17 14.83 -0.45 -4.84
N ARG A 18 14.86 0.69 -4.17
CA ARG A 18 14.68 0.79 -2.72
C ARG A 18 13.61 1.81 -2.37
N VAL A 19 12.64 1.38 -1.57
CA VAL A 19 11.51 2.19 -1.13
C VAL A 19 11.34 2.12 0.37
N VAL A 20 11.07 3.24 1.01
CA VAL A 20 10.66 3.32 2.41
C VAL A 20 9.22 3.80 2.49
N ALA A 21 8.45 3.21 3.41
CA ALA A 21 7.10 3.68 3.74
C ALA A 21 6.97 3.91 5.25
N GLY A 22 6.21 4.95 5.60
CA GLY A 22 5.86 5.27 6.97
C GLY A 22 4.36 5.46 7.15
N VAL A 23 3.86 5.09 8.32
CA VAL A 23 2.44 5.23 8.67
C VAL A 23 2.30 6.22 9.81
N LYS A 24 1.37 7.17 9.65
CA LYS A 24 0.89 8.05 10.71
C LYS A 24 -0.60 7.83 10.93
N TYR A 25 -1.05 8.06 12.16
CA TYR A 25 -2.44 7.88 12.55
C TYR A 25 -2.93 9.06 13.38
N ASP A 26 -4.11 9.58 13.02
CA ASP A 26 -4.77 10.66 13.75
C ASP A 26 -6.29 10.46 13.77
N LEU A 27 -6.99 11.33 14.49
CA LEU A 27 -8.44 11.41 14.49
C LEU A 27 -8.90 12.59 13.61
N GLY A 28 -9.84 12.32 12.71
CA GLY A 28 -10.42 13.33 11.83
C GLY A 28 -11.94 13.22 11.72
N SER A 29 -12.50 14.01 10.82
CA SER A 29 -13.87 13.85 10.37
C SER A 29 -13.92 12.92 9.17
N PRO A 30 -14.95 12.09 9.02
CA PRO A 30 -15.11 11.27 7.83
C PRO A 30 -15.39 12.13 6.60
N TYR A 31 -15.16 11.58 5.41
CA TYR A 31 -15.63 12.22 4.19
C TYR A 31 -17.16 12.21 4.14
N PRO A 32 -17.80 13.24 3.55
CA PRO A 32 -19.26 13.35 3.50
C PRO A 32 -19.97 12.19 2.79
N ASP A 33 -19.32 11.58 1.83
CA ASP A 33 -19.80 10.45 1.04
C ASP A 33 -19.58 9.08 1.72
N THR A 34 -18.71 9.03 2.73
CA THR A 34 -18.39 7.79 3.48
C THR A 34 -18.37 8.04 5.00
N PRO A 35 -19.50 8.44 5.60
CA PRO A 35 -19.58 8.85 7.01
C PRO A 35 -19.37 7.69 8.00
N ASP A 36 -19.43 6.48 7.50
CA ASP A 36 -19.30 5.19 8.21
C ASP A 36 -17.93 4.52 8.01
N LYS A 37 -16.93 5.25 7.48
CA LYS A 37 -15.57 4.72 7.25
C LYS A 37 -14.51 5.68 7.78
N GLY A 38 -13.39 5.09 8.20
CA GLY A 38 -12.14 5.82 8.42
C GLY A 38 -11.53 6.32 7.11
N ASN A 39 -10.59 7.23 7.22
CA ASN A 39 -9.92 7.80 6.07
C ASN A 39 -8.55 7.13 5.85
N LEU A 40 -8.22 6.90 4.59
CA LEU A 40 -6.89 6.50 4.14
C LEU A 40 -6.37 7.57 3.17
N THR A 41 -5.16 8.03 3.39
CA THR A 41 -4.45 8.96 2.49
C THR A 41 -3.08 8.37 2.20
N VAL A 42 -2.74 8.21 0.93
CA VAL A 42 -1.43 7.74 0.48
C VAL A 42 -0.75 8.87 -0.29
N ASN A 43 0.47 9.19 0.12
CA ASN A 43 1.35 10.12 -0.60
C ASN A 43 2.59 9.38 -1.08
N ALA A 44 3.17 9.82 -2.18
CA ALA A 44 4.43 9.29 -2.68
C ALA A 44 5.34 10.41 -3.18
N GLU A 45 6.65 10.21 -3.01
CA GLU A 45 7.67 11.09 -3.55
C GLU A 45 8.78 10.26 -4.22
N LEU A 46 9.15 10.68 -5.43
CA LEU A 46 10.30 10.19 -6.17
C LEU A 46 11.47 11.14 -5.89
N LEU A 47 12.39 10.71 -5.03
CA LEU A 47 13.46 11.59 -4.56
C LEU A 47 14.55 11.76 -5.63
N PRO A 48 15.09 12.97 -5.82
CA PRO A 48 16.24 13.21 -6.73
C PRO A 48 17.47 12.38 -6.39
N LEU A 49 17.56 11.89 -5.15
CA LEU A 49 18.57 10.95 -4.70
C LEU A 49 18.48 9.61 -5.46
N ALA A 50 17.26 9.17 -5.80
CA ALA A 50 17.00 7.85 -6.39
C ALA A 50 17.36 7.78 -7.89
N SER A 51 17.17 8.86 -8.62
CA SER A 51 17.46 8.92 -10.05
C SER A 51 17.77 10.36 -10.49
N ARG A 52 18.60 10.48 -11.54
CA ARG A 52 18.87 11.78 -12.18
C ARG A 52 17.66 12.35 -12.93
N THR A 53 16.65 11.53 -13.18
CA THR A 53 15.42 11.92 -13.88
C THR A 53 14.34 12.45 -12.92
N PHE A 54 14.52 12.27 -11.61
CA PHE A 54 13.60 12.76 -10.59
C PHE A 54 13.98 14.16 -10.14
N GLU A 55 13.05 15.10 -10.26
CA GLU A 55 13.28 16.51 -9.96
C GLU A 55 12.81 16.86 -8.53
N PRO A 56 13.49 17.77 -7.83
CA PRO A 56 13.03 18.26 -6.54
C PRO A 56 11.80 19.16 -6.73
N GLY A 57 10.79 19.00 -5.90
CA GLY A 57 9.59 19.84 -5.97
C GLY A 57 8.36 19.15 -5.42
N PRO A 58 7.17 19.70 -5.69
CA PRO A 58 5.92 19.01 -5.39
C PRO A 58 5.83 17.70 -6.19
N PRO A 59 5.04 16.71 -5.71
CA PRO A 59 4.87 15.45 -6.42
C PRO A 59 4.48 15.66 -7.88
N ASP A 60 5.25 15.07 -8.79
CA ASP A 60 4.98 15.05 -10.22
C ASP A 60 3.87 14.04 -10.58
N GLU A 61 3.57 13.89 -11.86
CA GLU A 61 2.57 12.94 -12.35
C GLU A 61 2.87 11.49 -11.97
N ASN A 62 4.15 11.09 -11.99
CA ASN A 62 4.59 9.74 -11.65
C ASN A 62 4.41 9.46 -10.14
N ALA A 63 4.77 10.41 -9.29
CA ALA A 63 4.57 10.31 -7.85
C ALA A 63 3.07 10.24 -7.49
N ILE A 64 2.23 11.05 -8.18
CA ILE A 64 0.77 11.01 -8.02
C ILE A 64 0.23 9.65 -8.48
N GLU A 65 0.67 9.14 -9.63
CA GLU A 65 0.27 7.83 -10.14
C GLU A 65 0.64 6.71 -9.17
N LEU A 66 1.89 6.72 -8.65
CA LEU A 66 2.36 5.76 -7.65
C LEU A 66 1.49 5.78 -6.40
N SER A 67 1.23 6.97 -5.85
CA SER A 67 0.39 7.11 -4.64
C SER A 67 -1.01 6.57 -4.84
N ARG A 68 -1.63 6.85 -5.99
CA ARG A 68 -2.97 6.36 -6.35
C ARG A 68 -2.99 4.85 -6.59
N PHE A 69 -1.94 4.28 -7.16
CA PHE A 69 -1.83 2.83 -7.35
C PHE A 69 -1.72 2.10 -6.00
N VAL A 70 -0.87 2.58 -5.10
CA VAL A 70 -0.73 2.03 -3.74
C VAL A 70 -2.05 2.15 -2.97
N ASP A 71 -2.73 3.33 -3.04
CA ASP A 71 -4.05 3.52 -2.41
C ASP A 71 -5.07 2.51 -2.93
N ARG A 72 -5.17 2.32 -4.26
CA ARG A 72 -6.09 1.33 -4.86
C ARG A 72 -5.78 -0.09 -4.40
N CYS A 73 -4.51 -0.48 -4.36
CA CYS A 73 -4.13 -1.82 -3.89
C CYS A 73 -4.62 -2.09 -2.45
N ILE A 74 -4.59 -1.10 -1.57
CA ILE A 74 -5.02 -1.22 -0.18
C ILE A 74 -6.54 -1.10 -0.05
N ARG A 75 -7.15 -0.12 -0.72
CA ARG A 75 -8.56 0.23 -0.61
C ARG A 75 -9.47 -0.77 -1.30
N GLU A 76 -9.20 -1.09 -2.57
CA GLU A 76 -10.06 -1.97 -3.37
C GLU A 76 -9.99 -3.42 -2.90
N SER A 77 -8.85 -3.87 -2.42
CA SER A 77 -8.72 -5.18 -1.78
C SER A 77 -9.36 -5.24 -0.39
N GLN A 78 -9.78 -4.09 0.16
CA GLN A 78 -10.25 -3.98 1.55
C GLN A 78 -9.24 -4.56 2.56
N ALA A 79 -7.95 -4.41 2.25
CA ALA A 79 -6.88 -4.93 3.10
C ALA A 79 -6.87 -4.26 4.47
N LEU A 80 -7.15 -2.96 4.53
CA LEU A 80 -7.36 -2.20 5.75
C LEU A 80 -8.86 -1.99 5.98
N ARG A 81 -9.39 -2.50 7.07
CA ARG A 81 -10.80 -2.39 7.43
C ARG A 81 -11.10 -0.98 7.94
N LEU A 82 -11.37 -0.06 7.00
CA LEU A 82 -11.68 1.34 7.31
C LEU A 82 -12.98 1.49 8.11
N ASP A 83 -13.92 0.56 7.95
CA ASP A 83 -15.15 0.48 8.74
C ASP A 83 -14.88 0.29 10.25
N GLN A 84 -13.78 -0.36 10.62
CA GLN A 84 -13.40 -0.56 12.02
C GLN A 84 -12.68 0.66 12.64
N LEU A 85 -12.41 1.69 11.87
CA LEU A 85 -11.79 2.94 12.34
C LEU A 85 -12.82 4.03 12.64
N VAL A 86 -14.09 3.69 12.74
CA VAL A 86 -15.17 4.64 13.08
C VAL A 86 -15.39 4.66 14.59
N TYR A 87 -15.20 5.83 15.19
CA TYR A 87 -15.44 6.04 16.63
C TYR A 87 -16.83 6.62 16.88
N VAL A 88 -17.17 7.70 16.18
CA VAL A 88 -18.50 8.31 16.23
C VAL A 88 -18.97 8.49 14.79
N PRO A 89 -19.95 7.71 14.30
CA PRO A 89 -20.43 7.78 12.93
C PRO A 89 -20.79 9.21 12.50
N GLY A 90 -20.32 9.61 11.33
CA GLY A 90 -20.53 10.95 10.78
C GLY A 90 -19.76 12.08 11.46
N GLN A 91 -19.01 11.81 12.54
CA GLN A 91 -18.34 12.86 13.31
C GLN A 91 -16.84 12.61 13.52
N LYS A 92 -16.45 11.39 13.96
CA LYS A 92 -15.07 11.11 14.36
C LYS A 92 -14.62 9.74 13.91
N VAL A 93 -13.57 9.73 13.10
CA VAL A 93 -12.98 8.52 12.51
C VAL A 93 -11.46 8.55 12.64
N GLY A 94 -10.83 7.39 12.55
CA GLY A 94 -9.39 7.27 12.38
C GLY A 94 -8.98 7.66 10.97
N VAL A 95 -7.88 8.39 10.87
CA VAL A 95 -7.23 8.78 9.62
C VAL A 95 -5.87 8.13 9.56
N VAL A 96 -5.65 7.30 8.55
CA VAL A 96 -4.37 6.64 8.29
C VAL A 96 -3.68 7.35 7.15
N TYR A 97 -2.47 7.84 7.39
CA TYR A 97 -1.59 8.41 6.38
C TYR A 97 -0.48 7.41 6.09
N VAL A 98 -0.22 7.16 4.82
CA VAL A 98 0.86 6.32 4.33
C VAL A 98 1.73 7.16 3.41
N ASP A 99 2.96 7.42 3.84
CA ASP A 99 3.93 8.19 3.05
C ASP A 99 4.97 7.23 2.49
N VAL A 100 5.18 7.28 1.16
CA VAL A 100 6.06 6.39 0.41
C VAL A 100 7.16 7.22 -0.26
N TYR A 101 8.42 6.84 -0.07
CA TYR A 101 9.58 7.51 -0.65
C TYR A 101 10.44 6.52 -1.42
N VAL A 102 10.67 6.80 -2.71
CA VAL A 102 11.61 6.04 -3.55
C VAL A 102 13.02 6.60 -3.29
N LEU A 103 13.90 5.75 -2.72
CA LEU A 103 15.25 6.12 -2.30
C LEU A 103 16.34 5.73 -3.30
N ASP A 104 16.07 4.71 -4.12
CA ASP A 104 16.96 4.20 -5.16
C ASP A 104 16.12 3.60 -6.27
N PHE A 105 16.48 3.83 -7.54
CA PHE A 105 15.66 3.45 -8.69
C PHE A 105 16.48 2.68 -9.73
N ASP A 106 16.05 1.45 -9.99
CA ASP A 106 16.55 0.60 -11.08
C ASP A 106 15.39 -0.15 -11.78
N GLY A 107 14.36 0.59 -12.18
CA GLY A 107 13.09 0.06 -12.73
C GLY A 107 12.06 -0.19 -11.63
N ASP A 108 10.90 -0.66 -12.00
CA ASP A 108 9.71 -0.91 -11.18
C ASP A 108 9.76 -0.38 -9.73
N TYR A 109 9.23 0.81 -9.49
CA TYR A 109 9.04 1.32 -8.13
C TYR A 109 7.67 0.99 -7.53
N PHE A 110 6.71 0.51 -8.34
CA PHE A 110 5.35 0.21 -7.88
C PHE A 110 5.29 -1.01 -6.96
N ALA A 111 5.90 -2.14 -7.38
CA ALA A 111 5.88 -3.36 -6.58
C ALA A 111 6.56 -3.17 -5.22
N PRO A 112 7.78 -2.63 -5.11
CA PRO A 112 8.39 -2.38 -3.81
C PRO A 112 7.64 -1.32 -2.99
N ALA A 113 6.95 -0.35 -3.60
CA ALA A 113 6.12 0.63 -2.89
C ALA A 113 4.89 -0.01 -2.23
N VAL A 114 4.17 -0.87 -2.97
CA VAL A 114 3.04 -1.63 -2.40
C VAL A 114 3.51 -2.53 -1.26
N LEU A 115 4.65 -3.22 -1.43
CA LEU A 115 5.24 -4.06 -0.39
C LEU A 115 5.64 -3.24 0.85
N ALA A 116 6.28 -2.07 0.67
CA ALA A 116 6.71 -1.21 1.77
C ALA A 116 5.50 -0.63 2.53
N ALA A 117 4.49 -0.13 1.81
CA ALA A 117 3.25 0.37 2.40
C ALA A 117 2.51 -0.72 3.19
N THR A 118 2.37 -1.92 2.61
CA THR A 118 1.74 -3.08 3.27
C THR A 118 2.51 -3.49 4.52
N ALA A 119 3.84 -3.57 4.46
CA ALA A 119 4.68 -3.92 5.61
C ALA A 119 4.64 -2.83 6.70
N ALA A 120 4.60 -1.56 6.32
CA ALA A 120 4.48 -0.45 7.26
C ALA A 120 3.12 -0.48 8.00
N LEU A 121 2.01 -0.73 7.28
CA LEU A 121 0.68 -0.91 7.87
C LEU A 121 0.63 -2.12 8.81
N ALA A 122 1.22 -3.24 8.41
CA ALA A 122 1.28 -4.47 9.22
C ALA A 122 2.07 -4.29 10.52
N SER A 123 3.12 -3.46 10.49
CA SER A 123 3.94 -3.18 11.67
C SER A 123 3.40 -2.02 12.53
N ALA A 124 2.39 -1.31 12.07
CA ALA A 124 1.87 -0.13 12.75
C ALA A 124 1.24 -0.48 14.11
N ARG A 125 1.54 0.38 15.10
CA ARG A 125 0.92 0.35 16.42
C ARG A 125 0.43 1.76 16.72
N VAL A 126 -0.88 1.94 16.62
CA VAL A 126 -1.55 3.22 16.74
C VAL A 126 -2.10 3.44 18.14
N GLN A 127 -2.28 4.68 18.52
CA GLN A 127 -2.88 5.05 19.79
C GLN A 127 -4.30 4.47 19.90
N ARG A 128 -4.60 3.81 21.02
CA ARG A 128 -5.97 3.36 21.32
C ARG A 128 -6.84 4.52 21.79
N TYR A 129 -8.06 4.54 21.29
CA TYR A 129 -9.11 5.48 21.72
C TYR A 129 -10.36 4.71 22.14
N GLU A 130 -11.09 5.30 23.11
CA GLU A 130 -12.38 4.79 23.57
C GLU A 130 -13.45 5.89 23.44
N VAL A 131 -14.70 5.44 23.27
CA VAL A 131 -15.84 6.36 23.18
C VAL A 131 -16.61 6.26 24.50
N GLN A 132 -16.69 7.40 25.22
CA GLN A 132 -17.48 7.51 26.44
C GLN A 132 -18.46 8.67 26.28
N ASN A 133 -19.75 8.40 26.35
CA ASN A 133 -20.82 9.41 26.19
C ASN A 133 -20.69 10.24 24.88
N GLY A 134 -20.28 9.61 23.77
CA GLY A 134 -20.08 10.28 22.49
C GLY A 134 -18.78 11.09 22.36
N VAL A 135 -17.94 11.11 23.40
CA VAL A 135 -16.63 11.75 23.41
C VAL A 135 -15.54 10.71 23.18
N VAL A 136 -14.67 10.97 22.20
CA VAL A 136 -13.52 10.10 21.90
C VAL A 136 -12.36 10.51 22.80
N THR A 137 -11.89 9.60 23.64
CA THR A 137 -10.80 9.83 24.60
C THR A 137 -9.63 8.91 24.34
N LYS A 138 -8.41 9.44 24.50
CA LYS A 138 -7.18 8.69 24.37
C LYS A 138 -6.92 7.81 25.58
N VAL A 139 -6.70 6.51 25.35
CA VAL A 139 -6.26 5.59 26.42
C VAL A 139 -4.74 5.70 26.56
N ALA A 140 -4.32 6.28 27.69
CA ALA A 140 -2.90 6.57 27.92
C ALA A 140 -2.03 5.30 27.94
N GLY A 141 -0.94 5.32 27.17
CA GLY A 141 0.04 4.22 27.15
C GLY A 141 -0.36 3.00 26.34
N GLU A 142 -1.59 2.92 25.82
CA GLU A 142 -2.03 1.78 25.04
C GLU A 142 -1.91 2.02 23.54
N ARG A 143 -1.32 1.05 22.85
CA ARG A 143 -1.23 1.02 21.39
C ARG A 143 -1.80 -0.29 20.85
N VAL A 144 -2.51 -0.20 19.74
CA VAL A 144 -3.17 -1.35 19.09
C VAL A 144 -2.72 -1.46 17.64
N PRO A 145 -2.71 -2.66 17.05
CA PRO A 145 -2.46 -2.81 15.62
C PRO A 145 -3.59 -2.16 14.80
N LEU A 146 -3.27 -1.75 13.58
CA LEU A 146 -4.29 -1.39 12.61
C LEU A 146 -5.08 -2.65 12.19
N PRO A 147 -6.36 -2.52 11.81
CA PRO A 147 -7.19 -3.63 11.35
C PRO A 147 -6.84 -4.03 9.91
N LEU A 148 -5.59 -4.46 9.70
CA LEU A 148 -5.09 -4.96 8.43
C LEU A 148 -5.37 -6.46 8.35
N VAL A 149 -6.19 -6.89 7.38
CA VAL A 149 -6.65 -8.27 7.22
C VAL A 149 -6.05 -9.00 6.02
N LYS A 150 -5.49 -8.25 5.06
CA LYS A 150 -4.83 -8.79 3.85
C LYS A 150 -3.48 -8.11 3.65
N LEU A 151 -2.60 -8.76 2.89
CA LEU A 151 -1.29 -8.23 2.52
C LEU A 151 -1.22 -8.04 0.99
N PRO A 152 -1.71 -6.92 0.45
CA PRO A 152 -1.63 -6.65 -0.98
C PRO A 152 -0.17 -6.59 -1.45
N THR A 153 0.05 -7.08 -2.66
CA THR A 153 1.34 -7.10 -3.35
C THR A 153 1.12 -6.74 -4.81
N ALA A 154 2.15 -6.31 -5.50
CA ALA A 154 2.07 -5.95 -6.92
C ALA A 154 3.27 -6.49 -7.69
N ALA A 155 3.14 -6.51 -9.01
CA ALA A 155 4.23 -6.82 -9.93
C ALA A 155 4.07 -6.01 -11.21
N MET A 156 5.18 -5.48 -11.72
CA MET A 156 5.27 -4.89 -13.05
C MET A 156 5.58 -5.96 -14.08
N ILE A 157 4.80 -5.98 -15.15
CA ILE A 157 4.92 -6.91 -16.24
C ILE A 157 5.07 -6.15 -17.55
N GLY A 158 6.19 -6.37 -18.23
CA GLY A 158 6.48 -5.78 -19.52
C GLY A 158 6.31 -6.77 -20.67
N ILE A 159 6.20 -6.23 -21.88
CA ILE A 159 6.25 -6.97 -23.13
C ILE A 159 7.43 -6.45 -23.95
N LEU A 160 8.27 -7.36 -24.42
CA LEU A 160 9.28 -7.05 -25.41
C LEU A 160 9.08 -8.01 -26.59
N ARG A 161 8.58 -7.48 -27.71
CA ARG A 161 8.11 -8.23 -28.89
C ARG A 161 6.97 -9.20 -28.50
N ASP A 162 7.24 -10.48 -28.41
CA ASP A 162 6.31 -11.56 -28.04
C ASP A 162 6.62 -12.21 -26.69
N LYS A 163 7.49 -11.56 -25.88
CA LYS A 163 7.95 -12.10 -24.59
C LYS A 163 7.43 -11.28 -23.45
N VAL A 164 6.92 -11.96 -22.44
CA VAL A 164 6.55 -11.38 -21.16
C VAL A 164 7.80 -11.29 -20.27
N ILE A 165 8.05 -10.10 -19.73
CA ILE A 165 9.16 -9.78 -18.84
C ILE A 165 8.60 -9.34 -17.50
N VAL A 166 9.19 -9.83 -16.41
CA VAL A 166 8.80 -9.48 -15.04
C VAL A 166 9.86 -8.61 -14.42
N ASP A 167 9.46 -7.57 -13.69
CA ASP A 167 10.34 -6.70 -12.92
C ASP A 167 11.48 -6.14 -13.79
N PRO A 168 11.16 -5.37 -14.86
CA PRO A 168 12.18 -4.84 -15.75
C PRO A 168 13.07 -3.83 -15.02
N THR A 169 14.35 -3.86 -15.31
CA THR A 169 15.31 -2.87 -14.82
C THR A 169 15.14 -1.52 -15.55
N ALA A 170 15.69 -0.44 -14.99
CA ALA A 170 15.68 0.89 -15.62
C ALA A 170 16.32 0.93 -17.01
N LEU A 171 17.21 -0.03 -17.33
CA LEU A 171 17.79 -0.19 -18.66
C LEU A 171 16.86 -0.95 -19.63
N GLU A 172 16.02 -1.83 -19.11
CA GLU A 172 15.08 -2.64 -19.90
C GLU A 172 13.76 -1.91 -20.17
N GLU A 173 13.26 -1.11 -19.21
CA GLU A 173 11.99 -0.38 -19.35
C GLU A 173 11.87 0.40 -20.67
N PRO A 174 12.88 1.18 -21.11
CA PRO A 174 12.78 1.93 -22.37
C PRO A 174 12.72 1.05 -23.62
N ALA A 175 13.09 -0.23 -23.52
CA ALA A 175 13.06 -1.18 -24.64
C ALA A 175 11.74 -1.95 -24.73
N LEU A 176 10.88 -1.86 -23.72
CA LEU A 176 9.58 -2.54 -23.70
C LEU A 176 8.62 -1.94 -24.71
N ASP A 177 7.87 -2.80 -25.41
CA ASP A 177 6.77 -2.38 -26.28
C ASP A 177 5.58 -1.88 -25.48
N ALA A 178 5.31 -2.48 -24.32
CA ALA A 178 4.27 -2.09 -23.37
C ALA A 178 4.56 -2.64 -21.97
N SER A 179 4.00 -2.00 -20.95
CA SER A 179 4.05 -2.47 -19.57
C SER A 179 2.74 -2.20 -18.82
N ILE A 180 2.45 -3.07 -17.85
CA ILE A 180 1.36 -2.92 -16.89
C ILE A 180 1.86 -3.25 -15.48
N VAL A 181 1.27 -2.61 -14.49
CA VAL A 181 1.45 -2.98 -13.10
C VAL A 181 0.15 -3.58 -12.60
N ILE A 182 0.24 -4.75 -11.97
CA ILE A 182 -0.91 -5.49 -11.47
C ILE A 182 -0.77 -5.69 -9.97
N GLY A 183 -1.74 -5.19 -9.22
CA GLY A 183 -1.86 -5.33 -7.77
C GLY A 183 -2.87 -6.42 -7.39
N TRP A 184 -2.49 -7.25 -6.43
CA TRP A 184 -3.29 -8.36 -5.91
C TRP A 184 -3.50 -8.22 -4.42
N GLY A 185 -4.76 -8.26 -3.98
CA GLY A 185 -5.15 -8.23 -2.56
C GLY A 185 -4.87 -9.55 -1.86
N THR A 186 -5.19 -10.66 -2.53
CA THR A 186 -4.92 -12.05 -2.15
C THR A 186 -4.36 -12.81 -3.35
N ASP A 187 -4.22 -14.14 -3.23
CA ASP A 187 -3.76 -14.99 -4.32
C ASP A 187 -4.74 -15.06 -5.52
N ASP A 188 -6.02 -14.74 -5.28
CA ASP A 188 -7.09 -14.85 -6.28
C ASP A 188 -7.89 -13.54 -6.46
N GLU A 189 -7.51 -12.47 -5.77
CA GLU A 189 -8.23 -11.19 -5.77
C GLU A 189 -7.40 -10.09 -6.43
N LEU A 190 -7.79 -9.70 -7.63
CA LEU A 190 -7.22 -8.57 -8.34
C LEU A 190 -7.66 -7.27 -7.67
N ALA A 191 -6.71 -6.43 -7.27
CA ALA A 191 -6.98 -5.17 -6.59
C ALA A 191 -6.87 -3.96 -7.52
N ALA A 192 -5.84 -3.93 -8.39
CA ALA A 192 -5.60 -2.81 -9.29
C ALA A 192 -4.85 -3.26 -10.54
N ILE A 193 -5.15 -2.61 -11.67
CA ILE A 193 -4.33 -2.68 -12.88
C ILE A 193 -4.02 -1.23 -13.30
N GLN A 194 -2.76 -0.99 -13.61
CA GLN A 194 -2.30 0.29 -14.13
C GLN A 194 -1.46 0.03 -15.39
N LYS A 195 -1.84 0.66 -16.50
CA LYS A 195 -1.01 0.68 -17.71
C LYS A 195 0.05 1.77 -17.53
N ASP A 196 1.32 1.38 -17.58
CA ASP A 196 2.43 2.25 -17.24
C ASP A 196 3.10 2.89 -18.49
N SER A 197 3.01 2.26 -19.66
CA SER A 197 3.64 2.73 -20.89
C SER A 197 2.63 2.99 -22.02
N PRO A 198 2.96 3.80 -23.04
CA PRO A 198 2.03 4.15 -24.12
C PRO A 198 1.73 3.02 -25.13
N GLY A 199 2.54 1.96 -25.19
CA GLY A 199 2.41 0.88 -26.17
C GLY A 199 1.10 0.10 -26.10
N LEU A 200 0.81 -0.71 -27.10
CA LEU A 200 -0.37 -1.57 -27.15
C LEU A 200 -0.06 -2.94 -26.54
N ILE A 201 -1.00 -3.47 -25.80
CA ILE A 201 -0.95 -4.82 -25.25
C ILE A 201 -1.84 -5.72 -26.11
N PRO A 202 -1.29 -6.73 -26.79
CA PRO A 202 -2.08 -7.70 -27.52
C PRO A 202 -2.99 -8.48 -26.56
N GLU A 203 -4.24 -8.67 -26.91
CA GLU A 203 -5.22 -9.44 -26.11
C GLU A 203 -4.69 -10.85 -25.78
N SER A 204 -4.01 -11.48 -26.73
CA SER A 204 -3.42 -12.81 -26.56
C SER A 204 -2.34 -12.90 -25.48
N LEU A 205 -1.72 -11.78 -25.10
CA LEU A 205 -0.68 -11.74 -24.06
C LEU A 205 -1.23 -11.25 -22.72
N LEU A 206 -2.41 -10.61 -22.71
CA LEU A 206 -2.96 -10.03 -21.48
C LEU A 206 -3.24 -11.10 -20.41
N ASP A 207 -3.82 -12.23 -20.80
CA ASP A 207 -4.09 -13.35 -19.88
C ASP A 207 -2.79 -13.94 -19.31
N GLU A 208 -1.75 -14.06 -20.14
CA GLU A 208 -0.43 -14.51 -19.70
C GLU A 208 0.19 -13.52 -18.70
N MET A 209 0.11 -12.21 -18.97
CA MET A 209 0.62 -11.17 -18.08
C MET A 209 -0.08 -11.22 -16.71
N ILE A 210 -1.40 -11.39 -16.70
CA ILE A 210 -2.19 -11.51 -15.48
C ILE A 210 -1.74 -12.75 -14.68
N GLU A 211 -1.64 -13.90 -15.31
CA GLU A 211 -1.26 -15.16 -14.65
C GLU A 211 0.20 -15.10 -14.13
N VAL A 212 1.12 -14.54 -14.91
CA VAL A 212 2.52 -14.34 -14.49
C VAL A 212 2.58 -13.40 -13.30
N SER A 213 1.85 -12.28 -13.31
CA SER A 213 1.79 -11.34 -12.19
C SER A 213 1.27 -12.00 -10.92
N ARG A 214 0.22 -12.84 -11.04
CA ARG A 214 -0.34 -13.62 -9.93
C ARG A 214 0.71 -14.51 -9.30
N ASN A 215 1.41 -15.28 -10.11
CA ASN A 215 2.45 -16.21 -9.65
C ASN A 215 3.61 -15.50 -8.93
N VAL A 216 3.99 -14.32 -9.41
CA VAL A 216 5.03 -13.48 -8.81
C VAL A 216 4.54 -12.93 -7.47
N THR A 217 3.35 -12.34 -7.43
CA THR A 217 2.80 -11.70 -6.22
C THR A 217 2.51 -12.70 -5.11
N VAL A 218 2.12 -13.94 -5.42
CA VAL A 218 2.03 -15.05 -4.45
C VAL A 218 3.37 -15.31 -3.75
N ARG A 219 4.48 -15.31 -4.50
CA ARG A 219 5.83 -15.50 -3.92
C ARG A 219 6.25 -14.32 -3.06
N LEU A 220 6.01 -13.09 -3.53
CA LEU A 220 6.29 -11.87 -2.78
C LEU A 220 5.48 -11.83 -1.47
N ARG A 221 4.20 -12.17 -1.52
CA ARG A 221 3.33 -12.22 -0.34
C ARG A 221 3.79 -13.25 0.68
N ARG A 222 4.20 -14.44 0.26
CA ARG A 222 4.77 -15.46 1.15
C ARG A 222 6.02 -14.94 1.83
N THR A 223 6.94 -14.32 1.08
CA THR A 223 8.14 -13.71 1.65
C THR A 223 7.79 -12.61 2.67
N LEU A 224 6.79 -11.77 2.34
CA LEU A 224 6.31 -10.73 3.24
C LEU A 224 5.71 -11.33 4.53
N MET A 225 4.85 -12.34 4.42
CA MET A 225 4.28 -13.05 5.57
C MET A 225 5.36 -13.63 6.48
N ASP A 226 6.39 -14.26 5.91
CA ASP A 226 7.49 -14.82 6.68
C ASP A 226 8.27 -13.75 7.45
N ARG A 227 8.45 -12.57 6.86
CA ARG A 227 9.13 -11.43 7.50
C ARG A 227 8.27 -10.73 8.56
N LEU A 228 6.95 -10.81 8.42
CA LEU A 228 6.01 -10.18 9.35
C LEU A 228 5.47 -11.13 10.43
N ARG A 229 5.88 -12.38 10.45
CA ARG A 229 5.38 -13.45 11.33
C ARG A 229 5.22 -13.05 12.79
N ASP A 230 6.19 -12.27 13.31
CA ASP A 230 6.21 -11.90 14.73
C ASP A 230 5.48 -10.57 15.00
N VAL A 231 5.11 -9.81 13.98
CA VAL A 231 4.54 -8.46 14.13
C VAL A 231 3.12 -8.33 13.59
N TRP A 232 2.74 -9.21 12.67
CA TRP A 232 1.42 -9.18 12.05
C TRP A 232 0.72 -10.54 12.14
N ARG A 233 -0.55 -10.49 12.51
CA ARG A 233 -1.50 -11.58 12.38
C ARG A 233 -2.76 -11.02 11.79
N PRO A 234 -3.45 -11.76 10.89
CA PRO A 234 -4.77 -11.31 10.41
C PRO A 234 -5.63 -10.96 11.61
N ALA A 235 -6.23 -9.79 11.60
CA ALA A 235 -7.19 -9.42 12.64
C ALA A 235 -8.40 -10.37 12.50
N GLU A 236 -8.54 -11.31 13.39
CA GLU A 236 -9.83 -11.96 13.64
C GLU A 236 -10.74 -10.85 14.15
N ASP A 237 -11.94 -10.64 13.58
CA ASP A 237 -12.92 -9.59 13.84
C ASP A 237 -12.82 -8.90 15.22
N VAL A 238 -11.79 -8.10 15.40
CA VAL A 238 -11.62 -7.28 16.59
C VAL A 238 -12.23 -5.92 16.27
N SER A 239 -13.49 -5.73 16.63
CA SER A 239 -14.10 -4.42 16.66
C SER A 239 -13.26 -3.51 17.57
N VAL A 240 -12.64 -2.47 17.01
CA VAL A 240 -11.85 -1.45 17.73
C VAL A 240 -12.73 -0.58 18.63
N GLY A 241 -14.05 -0.75 18.53
CA GLY A 241 -15.08 -0.12 19.34
C GLY A 241 -15.97 -1.13 20.01
N SER A 242 -15.58 -1.70 21.17
CA SER A 242 -16.57 -2.33 22.05
C SER A 242 -17.46 -1.24 22.63
N GLN A 243 -18.67 -1.13 22.10
CA GLN A 243 -19.76 -0.46 22.82
C GLN A 243 -19.99 -1.29 24.09
N SER A 244 -19.51 -0.84 25.24
CA SER A 244 -20.03 -1.29 26.51
C SER A 244 -21.44 -0.70 26.63
N GLN A 245 -22.45 -1.50 26.31
CA GLN A 245 -23.81 -1.25 26.75
C GLN A 245 -23.84 -1.41 28.27
N ALA A 246 -24.08 -0.35 28.96
CA ALA A 246 -24.57 -0.29 30.34
C ALA A 246 -25.59 0.83 30.41
#